data_d209a131185d59802074e655659ed2f5
#
_entry.id   d209a131185d59802074e655659ed2f5
#
_cell.length_a   1.000
_cell.length_b   1.000
_cell.length_c   1.000
_cell.angle_alpha   90.00
_cell.angle_beta   90.00
_cell.angle_gamma   90.00
#
_symmetry.space_group_name_H-M   'P 1'
#
loop_
_entity.id
_entity.type
_entity.pdbx_description
1 polymer ?
#
loop_
_entity_poly.entity_id
_entity_poly.type
_entity_poly.pdbx_seq_one_letter_code
_entity_poly.pdbx_strand_id
1 'polypeptide(L)'
;MIVLTIANCPPKLRGDLSKWLLEINTGVYVGRVSARVREALWQRVCENIRDGQATMVFTANNEQHMDFYVHNTAWEPVDLDGIKLMKHPHRHNAAESGLKAGFSNAAKQRMGAKKRRRSGSRSDADSVEESFVIIDIETTGLAAEKDEILELGAIR
;
A
#
# COMPACT_ATOMS: atom_id res chain seq x y z
N MET A 1 0.81 24.45 6.99
CA MET A 1 1.87 23.65 7.64
C MET A 1 2.39 22.66 6.60
N ILE A 2 3.71 22.36 6.62
CA ILE A 2 4.29 21.31 5.78
C ILE A 2 5.06 20.31 6.63
N VAL A 3 5.09 19.07 6.19
CA VAL A 3 5.95 18.02 6.70
C VAL A 3 6.71 17.46 5.49
N LEU A 4 8.03 17.41 5.58
CA LEU A 4 8.90 16.90 4.53
C LEU A 4 9.72 15.75 5.11
N THR A 5 9.64 14.57 4.50
CA THR A 5 10.44 13.41 4.85
C THR A 5 11.41 13.08 3.72
N ILE A 6 12.66 12.83 4.05
CA ILE A 6 13.72 12.53 3.07
C ILE A 6 14.55 11.34 3.54
N ALA A 7 14.60 10.32 2.72
CA ALA A 7 15.53 9.21 2.86
C ALA A 7 16.79 9.48 2.03
N ASN A 8 17.97 9.12 2.56
CA ASN A 8 19.27 9.33 1.91
C ASN A 8 19.56 10.81 1.53
N CYS A 9 19.29 11.72 2.49
CA CYS A 9 19.47 13.16 2.29
C CYS A 9 20.98 13.54 2.23
N PRO A 10 21.47 14.14 1.13
CA PRO A 10 22.82 14.68 1.09
C PRO A 10 23.04 15.76 2.14
N PRO A 11 24.23 15.85 2.78
CA PRO A 11 24.50 16.83 3.85
C PRO A 11 24.27 18.28 3.44
N LYS A 12 24.57 18.63 2.19
CA LYS A 12 24.34 19.98 1.64
C LYS A 12 22.85 20.33 1.62
N LEU A 13 22.00 19.39 1.17
CA LEU A 13 20.55 19.59 1.12
C LEU A 13 19.98 19.69 2.54
N ARG A 14 20.46 18.86 3.48
CA ARG A 14 20.07 18.95 4.89
C ARG A 14 20.33 20.35 5.48
N GLY A 15 21.52 20.89 5.28
CA GLY A 15 21.87 22.23 5.73
C GLY A 15 21.02 23.34 5.10
N ASP A 16 20.61 23.18 3.84
CA ASP A 16 19.70 24.12 3.19
C ASP A 16 18.29 24.06 3.74
N LEU A 17 17.75 22.86 3.99
CA LEU A 17 16.40 22.68 4.54
C LEU A 17 16.29 23.21 5.96
N SER A 18 17.30 23.01 6.81
CA SER A 18 17.34 23.49 8.19
C SER A 18 17.30 25.02 8.32
N LYS A 19 17.51 25.77 7.25
CA LYS A 19 17.33 27.24 7.23
C LYS A 19 15.86 27.64 7.21
N TRP A 20 14.98 26.77 6.72
CA TRP A 20 13.56 27.05 6.49
C TRP A 20 12.63 26.21 7.35
N LEU A 21 13.06 25.02 7.73
CA LEU A 21 12.29 24.00 8.41
C LEU A 21 13.02 23.50 9.65
N LEU A 22 12.28 23.09 10.65
CA LEU A 22 12.80 22.44 11.84
C LEU A 22 12.98 20.95 11.56
N GLU A 23 14.18 20.42 11.70
CA GLU A 23 14.41 18.97 11.69
C GLU A 23 14.02 18.40 13.06
N ILE A 24 12.93 17.62 13.12
CA ILE A 24 12.43 16.99 14.35
C ILE A 24 12.93 15.56 14.54
N ASN A 25 13.37 14.93 13.48
CA ASN A 25 14.03 13.63 13.47
C ASN A 25 14.89 13.55 12.21
N THR A 26 15.81 12.60 12.15
CA THR A 26 16.68 12.39 11.00
C THR A 26 15.89 12.31 9.69
N GLY A 27 16.05 13.31 8.82
CA GLY A 27 15.35 13.40 7.55
C GLY A 27 13.87 13.77 7.63
N VAL A 28 13.36 14.19 8.80
CA VAL A 28 11.98 14.64 8.99
C VAL A 28 11.97 16.12 9.36
N TYR A 29 11.44 16.94 8.47
CA TYR A 29 11.39 18.39 8.59
C TYR A 29 9.97 18.88 8.68
N VAL A 30 9.72 19.85 9.58
CA VAL A 30 8.40 20.45 9.79
C VAL A 30 8.53 21.97 9.77
N GLY A 31 7.52 22.64 9.22
CA GLY A 31 7.50 24.08 9.21
C GLY A 31 6.20 24.68 8.70
N ARG A 32 6.15 26.00 8.74
CA ARG A 32 5.06 26.77 8.15
C ARG A 32 5.65 27.79 7.19
N VAL A 33 5.48 27.55 5.91
CA VAL A 33 5.96 28.40 4.82
C VAL A 33 4.83 28.74 3.86
N SER A 34 5.00 29.79 3.06
CA SER A 34 4.07 30.13 2.01
C SER A 34 4.10 29.10 0.87
N ALA A 35 3.05 29.04 0.05
CA ALA A 35 2.98 28.16 -1.09
C ALA A 35 4.19 28.35 -2.04
N ARG A 36 4.57 29.61 -2.30
CA ARG A 36 5.72 29.93 -3.16
C ARG A 36 7.03 29.34 -2.61
N VAL A 37 7.25 29.45 -1.29
CA VAL A 37 8.46 28.90 -0.65
C VAL A 37 8.40 27.37 -0.64
N ARG A 38 7.23 26.79 -0.40
CA ARG A 38 7.03 25.33 -0.47
C ARG A 38 7.42 24.77 -1.84
N GLU A 39 6.93 25.38 -2.93
CA GLU A 39 7.26 24.95 -4.29
C GLU A 39 8.76 25.05 -4.58
N ALA A 40 9.38 26.18 -4.17
CA ALA A 40 10.82 26.37 -4.36
C ALA A 40 11.65 25.37 -3.55
N LEU A 41 11.21 25.03 -2.33
CA LEU A 41 11.86 23.99 -1.51
C LEU A 41 11.71 22.61 -2.16
N TRP A 42 10.52 22.28 -2.65
CA TRP A 42 10.26 21.01 -3.32
C TRP A 42 11.11 20.82 -4.57
N GLN A 43 11.16 21.83 -5.45
CA GLN A 43 12.01 21.80 -6.63
C GLN A 43 13.48 21.56 -6.24
N ARG A 44 13.99 22.29 -5.23
CA ARG A 44 15.36 22.14 -4.73
C ARG A 44 15.62 20.73 -4.17
N VAL A 45 14.64 20.13 -3.50
CA VAL A 45 14.74 18.75 -3.04
C VAL A 45 14.87 17.81 -4.24
N CYS A 46 13.98 17.89 -5.21
CA CYS A 46 13.99 17.04 -6.40
C CYS A 46 15.31 17.13 -7.19
N GLU A 47 15.87 18.34 -7.30
CA GLU A 47 17.13 18.56 -8.03
C GLU A 47 18.37 18.00 -7.30
N ASN A 48 18.35 17.94 -5.98
CA ASN A 48 19.54 17.63 -5.17
C ASN A 48 19.51 16.28 -4.45
N ILE A 49 18.36 15.59 -4.43
CA ILE A 49 18.21 14.35 -3.64
C ILE A 49 18.91 13.13 -4.28
N ARG A 50 19.24 13.16 -5.58
CA ARG A 50 19.84 12.04 -6.33
C ARG A 50 18.98 10.76 -6.21
N ASP A 51 19.55 9.69 -5.63
CA ASP A 51 18.91 8.39 -5.47
C ASP A 51 18.02 8.28 -4.20
N GLY A 52 17.89 9.37 -3.43
CA GLY A 52 17.05 9.40 -2.25
C GLY A 52 15.57 9.51 -2.60
N GLN A 53 14.74 9.24 -1.62
CA GLN A 53 13.27 9.40 -1.72
C GLN A 53 12.83 10.61 -0.90
N ALA A 54 11.84 11.34 -1.40
CA ALA A 54 11.22 12.43 -0.65
C ALA A 54 9.71 12.37 -0.72
N THR A 55 9.08 12.78 0.38
CA THR A 55 7.64 12.99 0.47
C THR A 55 7.39 14.30 1.20
N MET A 56 6.59 15.19 0.60
CA MET A 56 6.17 16.44 1.22
C MET A 56 4.65 16.43 1.36
N VAL A 57 4.15 16.56 2.59
CA VAL A 57 2.73 16.70 2.88
C VAL A 57 2.48 18.15 3.32
N PHE A 58 1.38 18.74 2.85
CA PHE A 58 1.03 20.12 3.19
C PHE A 58 -0.48 20.32 3.26
N THR A 59 -0.90 21.35 3.98
CA THR A 59 -2.30 21.75 4.08
C THR A 59 -2.78 22.30 2.74
N ALA A 60 -3.87 21.76 2.21
CA ALA A 60 -4.54 22.19 1.00
C ALA A 60 -6.03 22.45 1.26
N ASN A 61 -6.68 23.19 0.36
CA ASN A 61 -8.11 23.45 0.43
C ASN A 61 -8.86 22.50 -0.52
N ASN A 62 -8.87 21.22 -0.13
CA ASN A 62 -9.58 20.12 -0.79
C ASN A 62 -10.34 19.31 0.25
N GLU A 63 -11.07 18.27 -0.14
CA GLU A 63 -11.86 17.42 0.74
C GLU A 63 -11.01 16.76 1.87
N GLN A 64 -9.76 16.42 1.57
CA GLN A 64 -8.84 15.83 2.54
C GLN A 64 -8.14 16.87 3.43
N HIS A 65 -8.31 18.18 3.19
CA HIS A 65 -7.58 19.28 3.83
C HIS A 65 -6.05 19.16 3.79
N MET A 66 -5.54 18.27 2.94
CA MET A 66 -4.12 18.06 2.69
C MET A 66 -3.85 17.68 1.25
N ASP A 67 -2.62 17.89 0.82
CA ASP A 67 -2.09 17.38 -0.43
C ASP A 67 -0.63 16.97 -0.22
N PHE A 68 -0.09 16.21 -1.16
CA PHE A 68 1.28 15.75 -1.03
C PHE A 68 1.98 15.65 -2.38
N TYR A 69 3.30 15.76 -2.30
CA TYR A 69 4.24 15.48 -3.39
C TYR A 69 5.12 14.30 -3.01
N VAL A 70 5.48 13.48 -3.98
CA VAL A 70 6.39 12.36 -3.82
C VAL A 70 7.46 12.37 -4.91
N HIS A 71 8.66 11.95 -4.57
CA HIS A 71 9.79 11.86 -5.49
C HIS A 71 10.56 10.57 -5.27
N ASN A 72 10.92 9.88 -6.35
CA ASN A 72 11.62 8.58 -6.35
C ASN A 72 10.94 7.49 -5.50
N THR A 73 9.61 7.54 -5.35
CA THR A 73 8.88 6.47 -4.69
C THR A 73 8.46 5.39 -5.68
N ALA A 74 8.36 4.14 -5.19
CA ALA A 74 7.80 3.04 -5.96
C ALA A 74 6.26 3.07 -6.00
N TRP A 75 5.62 3.91 -5.18
CA TRP A 75 4.17 4.04 -5.09
C TRP A 75 3.69 5.16 -5.99
N GLU A 76 2.55 4.98 -6.62
CA GLU A 76 1.97 5.92 -7.57
C GLU A 76 0.82 6.71 -6.94
N PRO A 77 0.84 8.06 -6.99
CA PRO A 77 -0.31 8.85 -6.56
C PRO A 77 -1.44 8.71 -7.59
N VAL A 78 -2.64 8.39 -7.10
CA VAL A 78 -3.87 8.23 -7.90
C VAL A 78 -4.93 9.13 -7.30
N ASP A 79 -5.65 9.85 -8.15
CA ASP A 79 -6.83 10.63 -7.76
C ASP A 79 -8.08 9.78 -8.00
N LEU A 80 -8.90 9.63 -6.98
CA LEU A 80 -10.20 8.97 -7.03
C LEU A 80 -11.24 9.95 -6.48
N ASP A 81 -12.05 10.52 -7.39
CA ASP A 81 -13.13 11.45 -7.07
C ASP A 81 -12.71 12.66 -6.20
N GLY A 82 -11.51 13.20 -6.46
CA GLY A 82 -10.93 14.30 -5.70
C GLY A 82 -10.20 13.91 -4.42
N ILE A 83 -10.12 12.61 -4.11
CA ILE A 83 -9.33 12.04 -3.03
C ILE A 83 -8.03 11.48 -3.58
N LYS A 84 -6.92 12.06 -3.15
CA LYS A 84 -5.58 11.64 -3.57
C LYS A 84 -5.06 10.50 -2.69
N LEU A 85 -4.82 9.36 -3.30
CA LEU A 85 -4.38 8.13 -2.63
C LEU A 85 -3.03 7.66 -3.19
N MET A 86 -2.36 6.77 -2.47
CA MET A 86 -1.12 6.13 -2.92
C MET A 86 -1.40 4.67 -3.29
N LYS A 87 -1.28 4.37 -4.58
CA LYS A 87 -1.38 3.01 -5.10
C LYS A 87 -0.06 2.29 -4.86
N HIS A 88 -0.12 1.20 -4.12
CA HIS A 88 1.01 0.31 -3.96
C HIS A 88 1.19 -0.55 -5.22
N PRO A 89 2.43 -0.74 -5.69
CA PRO A 89 2.66 -1.71 -6.75
C PRO A 89 2.17 -3.07 -6.26
N HIS A 90 1.27 -3.69 -7.03
CA HIS A 90 0.94 -5.08 -6.78
C HIS A 90 2.26 -5.86 -6.81
N ARG A 91 2.58 -6.54 -5.72
CA ARG A 91 3.54 -7.63 -5.80
C ARG A 91 2.88 -8.61 -6.77
N HIS A 92 3.24 -8.53 -8.04
CA HIS A 92 2.92 -9.59 -8.98
C HIS A 92 3.24 -10.88 -8.26
N ASN A 93 2.23 -11.70 -8.09
CA ASN A 93 2.35 -12.94 -7.34
C ASN A 93 3.62 -13.61 -7.80
N ALA A 94 4.46 -14.01 -6.86
CA ALA A 94 5.70 -14.74 -7.11
C ALA A 94 5.48 -16.06 -7.90
N ALA A 95 4.31 -16.27 -8.47
CA ALA A 95 3.97 -17.27 -9.46
C ALA A 95 4.76 -17.10 -10.77
N GLU A 96 5.12 -15.86 -11.16
CA GLU A 96 6.00 -15.64 -12.32
C GLU A 96 7.49 -15.64 -11.96
N SER A 97 7.85 -15.49 -10.68
CA SER A 97 9.24 -15.50 -10.20
C SER A 97 9.74 -16.88 -9.76
N GLY A 98 9.26 -17.98 -10.35
CA GLY A 98 9.87 -19.30 -10.15
C GLY A 98 9.90 -19.84 -8.72
N LEU A 99 9.18 -19.25 -7.77
CA LEU A 99 9.00 -19.84 -6.45
C LEU A 99 8.20 -21.12 -6.60
N LYS A 100 8.88 -22.26 -6.39
CA LYS A 100 8.27 -23.60 -6.46
C LYS A 100 6.97 -23.60 -5.65
N ALA A 101 5.85 -23.85 -6.33
CA ALA A 101 4.56 -24.06 -5.68
C ALA A 101 4.74 -25.14 -4.58
N GLY A 102 4.39 -24.82 -3.31
CA GLY A 102 4.45 -25.83 -2.27
C GLY A 102 5.01 -25.38 -0.90
N PHE A 103 5.48 -24.13 -0.76
CA PHE A 103 6.08 -23.68 0.51
C PHE A 103 5.09 -23.16 1.55
N SER A 104 3.85 -22.83 1.19
CA SER A 104 2.83 -22.44 2.19
C SER A 104 2.21 -23.66 2.88
N ASN A 105 1.77 -23.50 4.13
CA ASN A 105 1.09 -24.59 4.85
C ASN A 105 -0.19 -25.05 4.14
N ALA A 106 -0.92 -24.15 3.48
CA ALA A 106 -2.06 -24.47 2.65
C ALA A 106 -1.68 -25.31 1.41
N ALA A 107 -0.56 -24.99 0.76
CA ALA A 107 -0.06 -25.79 -0.37
C ALA A 107 0.40 -27.19 0.08
N LYS A 108 1.03 -27.31 1.25
CA LYS A 108 1.42 -28.62 1.83
C LYS A 108 0.18 -29.49 2.13
N GLN A 109 -0.88 -28.89 2.66
CA GLN A 109 -2.16 -29.59 2.91
C GLN A 109 -2.83 -30.04 1.61
N ARG A 110 -2.87 -29.20 0.58
CA ARG A 110 -3.39 -29.57 -0.76
C ARG A 110 -2.59 -30.69 -1.41
N MET A 111 -1.26 -30.66 -1.29
CA MET A 111 -0.41 -31.76 -1.80
C MET A 111 -0.62 -33.05 -0.99
N GLY A 112 -0.79 -32.97 0.34
CA GLY A 112 -1.11 -34.13 1.16
C GLY A 112 -2.46 -34.77 0.82
N ALA A 113 -3.50 -33.96 0.56
CA ALA A 113 -4.80 -34.42 0.13
C ALA A 113 -4.76 -35.06 -1.28
N LYS A 114 -3.97 -34.49 -2.21
CA LYS A 114 -3.79 -35.04 -3.55
C LYS A 114 -3.01 -36.38 -3.55
N LYS A 115 -2.09 -36.55 -2.59
CA LYS A 115 -1.35 -37.82 -2.42
C LYS A 115 -2.26 -38.92 -1.85
N ARG A 116 -3.17 -38.60 -0.93
CA ARG A 116 -4.16 -39.57 -0.40
C ARG A 116 -5.16 -40.02 -1.47
N ARG A 117 -5.58 -39.13 -2.39
CA ARG A 117 -6.47 -39.47 -3.51
C ARG A 117 -5.80 -40.37 -4.57
N ARG A 118 -4.46 -40.27 -4.72
CA ARG A 118 -3.72 -41.11 -5.69
C ARG A 118 -3.46 -42.54 -5.22
N SER A 119 -3.57 -42.84 -3.93
CA SER A 119 -3.38 -44.21 -3.39
C SER A 119 -4.68 -45.04 -3.37
N GLY A 120 -5.81 -44.46 -3.72
CA GLY A 120 -7.08 -45.15 -3.82
C GLY A 120 -7.63 -45.06 -5.24
N SER A 121 -7.51 -46.18 -5.98
CA SER A 121 -8.23 -46.55 -7.23
C SER A 121 -8.18 -45.61 -8.44
N ARG A 122 -7.67 -46.15 -9.54
CA ARG A 122 -7.93 -45.68 -10.88
C ARG A 122 -9.42 -45.84 -11.21
N SER A 123 -10.09 -44.75 -11.53
CA SER A 123 -11.23 -44.67 -12.45
C SER A 123 -11.48 -43.22 -12.85
N ASP A 124 -11.47 -43.03 -14.13
CA ASP A 124 -12.03 -41.99 -15.00
C ASP A 124 -12.04 -40.52 -14.61
N ALA A 125 -11.53 -39.75 -15.57
CA ALA A 125 -11.51 -38.32 -15.66
C ALA A 125 -12.92 -37.74 -15.56
N ASP A 126 -13.18 -37.07 -14.43
CA ASP A 126 -14.19 -36.02 -14.35
C ASP A 126 -13.48 -34.79 -13.77
N SER A 127 -13.31 -33.77 -14.58
CA SER A 127 -12.81 -32.47 -14.16
C SER A 127 -13.87 -31.81 -13.31
N VAL A 128 -13.83 -32.05 -12.02
CA VAL A 128 -14.66 -31.30 -11.06
C VAL A 128 -14.14 -29.87 -11.04
N GLU A 129 -14.83 -28.96 -11.72
CA GLU A 129 -14.69 -27.54 -11.51
C GLU A 129 -15.04 -27.24 -10.04
N GLU A 130 -14.02 -26.99 -9.23
CA GLU A 130 -14.25 -26.52 -7.85
C GLU A 130 -14.82 -25.09 -7.93
N SER A 131 -16.14 -24.96 -7.85
CA SER A 131 -16.79 -23.67 -7.68
C SER A 131 -16.74 -23.29 -6.20
N PHE A 132 -16.31 -22.06 -5.93
CA PHE A 132 -16.35 -21.47 -4.59
C PHE A 132 -17.21 -20.22 -4.60
N VAL A 133 -17.80 -19.92 -3.47
CA VAL A 133 -18.57 -18.68 -3.24
C VAL A 133 -17.84 -17.89 -2.15
N ILE A 134 -17.65 -16.63 -2.38
CA ILE A 134 -17.15 -15.68 -1.38
C ILE A 134 -18.38 -15.02 -0.78
N ILE A 135 -18.49 -15.06 0.55
CA ILE A 135 -19.59 -14.46 1.29
C ILE A 135 -18.98 -13.36 2.17
N ASP A 136 -19.57 -12.19 2.12
CA ASP A 136 -19.32 -11.06 3.01
C ASP A 136 -20.58 -10.74 3.79
N ILE A 137 -20.45 -10.47 5.10
CA ILE A 137 -21.58 -10.26 6.01
C ILE A 137 -21.31 -9.02 6.85
N GLU A 138 -22.23 -8.07 6.81
CA GLU A 138 -22.25 -6.94 7.73
C GLU A 138 -23.34 -7.15 8.80
N THR A 139 -22.99 -6.86 10.06
CA THR A 139 -23.86 -7.06 11.22
C THR A 139 -23.84 -5.87 12.15
N THR A 140 -24.84 -5.72 13.01
CA THR A 140 -24.86 -4.70 14.07
C THR A 140 -23.83 -4.93 15.17
N GLY A 141 -23.26 -6.15 15.28
CA GLY A 141 -22.23 -6.53 16.24
C GLY A 141 -21.82 -7.99 16.10
N LEU A 142 -21.10 -8.52 17.08
CA LEU A 142 -20.48 -9.86 17.03
C LEU A 142 -21.25 -10.94 17.81
N ALA A 143 -22.35 -10.58 18.47
CA ALA A 143 -23.11 -11.52 19.29
C ALA A 143 -24.29 -12.13 18.50
N ALA A 144 -24.13 -13.34 17.99
CA ALA A 144 -25.07 -14.02 17.12
C ALA A 144 -26.52 -14.14 17.67
N GLU A 145 -26.72 -14.03 19.00
CA GLU A 145 -28.01 -14.08 19.65
C GLU A 145 -28.70 -12.70 19.82
N LYS A 146 -27.96 -11.60 19.58
CA LYS A 146 -28.44 -10.24 19.87
C LYS A 146 -28.32 -9.30 18.69
N ASP A 147 -27.42 -9.60 17.77
CA ASP A 147 -27.10 -8.74 16.65
C ASP A 147 -27.75 -9.24 15.37
N GLU A 148 -28.12 -8.29 14.52
CA GLU A 148 -28.83 -8.55 13.27
C GLU A 148 -27.86 -8.43 12.08
N ILE A 149 -28.11 -9.20 11.04
CA ILE A 149 -27.39 -9.08 9.77
C ILE A 149 -27.97 -7.89 9.02
N LEU A 150 -27.12 -6.93 8.69
CA LEU A 150 -27.47 -5.72 7.93
C LEU A 150 -27.35 -5.94 6.43
N GLU A 151 -26.30 -6.63 6.01
CA GLU A 151 -26.02 -6.88 4.60
C GLU A 151 -25.37 -8.24 4.42
N LEU A 152 -25.70 -8.92 3.31
CA LEU A 152 -25.11 -10.17 2.88
C LEU A 152 -24.70 -10.07 1.41
N GLY A 153 -23.41 -10.04 1.15
CA GLY A 153 -22.82 -10.10 -0.20
C GLY A 153 -22.37 -11.52 -0.54
N ALA A 154 -22.68 -12.01 -1.74
CA ALA A 154 -22.17 -13.28 -2.24
C ALA A 154 -21.72 -13.16 -3.69
N ILE A 155 -20.48 -13.63 -3.99
CA ILE A 155 -19.89 -13.66 -5.33
C ILE A 155 -19.47 -15.10 -5.66
N ARG A 156 -19.85 -15.59 -6.84
CA ARG A 156 -19.50 -16.91 -7.38
C ARG A 156 -18.52 -16.78 -8.52
#